data_01aafa38c2ba240f85d6f20570fe558e
#
_entry.id   01aafa38c2ba240f85d6f20570fe558e
#
_cell.length_a   1.000
_cell.length_b   1.000
_cell.length_c   1.000
_cell.angle_alpha   90.00
_cell.angle_beta   90.00
_cell.angle_gamma   90.00
#
_symmetry.space_group_name_H-M   'P 1'
#
loop_
_entity.id
_entity.type
_entity.pdbx_description
1 polymer ?
#
loop_
_entity_poly.entity_id
_entity_poly.type
_entity_poly.pdbx_seq_one_letter_code
_entity_poly.pdbx_strand_id
1 'polypeptide(L)'
;MPAFPREELEEMMDRWLEANKNAEREGDWSTYLGAHYTDNAVYRWNMGPNEEFWARGLDEIREIALGYQMKGFENWHYPYETILIDEKQGQVVGFWRQLAPYSRPDGTPYEVAGVGGSWFKYAGDFKWSWQRDFFDLANVKSLFFELAGAGHLNATVREKMHTQAMGKLMPGHEKLRDEPTRIEKIKNSLAIAKIALFG
;
A
#
# COMPACT_ATOMS: atom_id res chain seq x y z
N MET A 1 8.09 24.15 -20.17
CA MET A 1 6.69 23.76 -20.48
C MET A 1 6.34 22.62 -19.56
N PRO A 2 5.09 22.40 -19.18
CA PRO A 2 4.67 21.20 -18.44
C PRO A 2 5.03 19.94 -19.25
N ALA A 3 5.29 18.82 -18.56
CA ALA A 3 5.55 17.53 -19.21
C ALA A 3 4.28 17.00 -19.89
N PHE A 4 3.12 17.28 -19.26
CA PHE A 4 1.78 16.91 -19.76
C PHE A 4 0.77 18.04 -19.47
N PRO A 5 -0.30 18.18 -20.28
CA PRO A 5 -1.40 19.09 -19.98
C PRO A 5 -2.05 18.72 -18.64
N ARG A 6 -2.43 19.74 -17.86
CA ARG A 6 -3.08 19.52 -16.57
C ARG A 6 -4.39 18.75 -16.71
N GLU A 7 -5.17 19.11 -17.75
CA GLU A 7 -6.47 18.49 -18.04
C GLU A 7 -6.34 16.99 -18.32
N GLU A 8 -5.24 16.56 -18.96
CA GLU A 8 -4.97 15.14 -19.21
C GLU A 8 -4.66 14.38 -17.90
N LEU A 9 -3.94 15.01 -16.96
CA LEU A 9 -3.66 14.43 -15.65
C LEU A 9 -4.92 14.37 -14.77
N GLU A 10 -5.79 15.38 -14.86
CA GLU A 10 -7.08 15.39 -14.18
C GLU A 10 -7.98 14.28 -14.73
N GLU A 11 -8.09 14.13 -16.05
CA GLU A 11 -8.84 13.04 -16.67
C GLU A 11 -8.25 11.67 -16.32
N MET A 12 -6.92 11.54 -16.27
CA MET A 12 -6.28 10.29 -15.81
C MET A 12 -6.71 9.94 -14.39
N MET A 13 -6.76 10.93 -13.49
CA MET A 13 -7.22 10.70 -12.13
C MET A 13 -8.70 10.33 -12.07
N ASP A 14 -9.56 10.96 -12.87
CA ASP A 14 -10.99 10.60 -12.94
C ASP A 14 -11.17 9.13 -13.38
N ARG A 15 -10.43 8.70 -14.39
CA ARG A 15 -10.42 7.29 -14.85
C ARG A 15 -9.91 6.35 -13.77
N TRP A 16 -8.83 6.74 -13.06
CA TRP A 16 -8.28 5.97 -11.95
C TRP A 16 -9.26 5.81 -10.79
N LEU A 17 -9.94 6.89 -10.41
CA LEU A 17 -10.96 6.87 -9.35
C LEU A 17 -12.16 6.00 -9.73
N GLU A 18 -12.61 6.06 -10.98
CA GLU A 18 -13.69 5.21 -11.46
C GLU A 18 -13.26 3.73 -11.51
N ALA A 19 -12.02 3.45 -11.93
CA ALA A 19 -11.45 2.11 -11.89
C ALA A 19 -11.37 1.56 -10.45
N ASN A 20 -10.98 2.39 -9.46
CA ASN A 20 -10.99 2.02 -8.04
C ASN A 20 -12.40 1.67 -7.55
N LYS A 21 -13.41 2.49 -7.85
CA LYS A 21 -14.81 2.21 -7.49
C LYS A 21 -15.30 0.89 -8.09
N ASN A 22 -14.94 0.62 -9.34
CA ASN A 22 -15.30 -0.63 -10.00
C ASN A 22 -14.58 -1.82 -9.36
N ALA A 23 -13.27 -1.69 -9.06
CA ALA A 23 -12.48 -2.70 -8.39
C ALA A 23 -13.04 -3.04 -6.99
N GLU A 24 -13.39 -2.03 -6.20
CA GLU A 24 -14.02 -2.21 -4.89
C GLU A 24 -15.38 -2.93 -4.99
N ARG A 25 -16.22 -2.55 -5.97
CA ARG A 25 -17.54 -3.15 -6.17
C ARG A 25 -17.46 -4.61 -6.58
N GLU A 26 -16.52 -4.97 -7.45
CA GLU A 26 -16.38 -6.32 -8.01
C GLU A 26 -15.34 -7.17 -7.25
N GLY A 27 -14.55 -6.58 -6.36
CA GLY A 27 -13.46 -7.25 -5.65
C GLY A 27 -12.28 -7.62 -6.58
N ASP A 28 -12.11 -6.93 -7.71
CA ASP A 28 -11.11 -7.23 -8.76
C ASP A 28 -10.24 -6.02 -9.11
N TRP A 29 -9.21 -5.78 -8.33
CA TRP A 29 -8.24 -4.71 -8.61
C TRP A 29 -7.38 -4.99 -9.84
N SER A 30 -7.05 -6.26 -10.09
CA SER A 30 -6.18 -6.67 -11.19
C SER A 30 -6.74 -6.28 -12.55
N THR A 31 -8.02 -6.53 -12.79
CA THR A 31 -8.69 -6.20 -14.05
C THR A 31 -8.84 -4.69 -14.20
N TYR A 32 -9.38 -4.01 -13.18
CA TYR A 32 -9.74 -2.60 -13.31
C TYR A 32 -8.53 -1.67 -13.24
N LEU A 33 -7.66 -1.81 -12.24
CA LEU A 33 -6.50 -0.94 -12.09
C LEU A 33 -5.34 -1.34 -13.01
N GLY A 34 -5.17 -2.63 -13.28
CA GLY A 34 -4.12 -3.14 -14.15
C GLY A 34 -4.15 -2.58 -15.57
N ALA A 35 -5.31 -2.10 -16.05
CA ALA A 35 -5.44 -1.45 -17.36
C ALA A 35 -4.73 -0.09 -17.43
N HIS A 36 -4.45 0.53 -16.29
CA HIS A 36 -3.88 1.88 -16.18
C HIS A 36 -2.37 1.90 -15.97
N TYR A 37 -1.65 0.82 -16.21
CA TYR A 37 -0.19 0.78 -16.15
C TYR A 37 0.43 0.52 -17.52
N THR A 38 1.63 1.05 -17.72
CA THR A 38 2.48 0.65 -18.85
C THR A 38 3.04 -0.76 -18.64
N ASP A 39 3.46 -1.43 -19.72
CA ASP A 39 3.98 -2.80 -19.65
C ASP A 39 5.21 -2.93 -18.75
N ASN A 40 6.02 -1.87 -18.66
CA ASN A 40 7.24 -1.81 -17.85
C ASN A 40 7.08 -0.98 -16.56
N ALA A 41 5.86 -0.72 -16.12
CA ALA A 41 5.60 0.05 -14.91
C ALA A 41 6.21 -0.61 -13.66
N VAL A 42 6.46 0.22 -12.64
CA VAL A 42 6.94 -0.25 -11.33
C VAL A 42 5.98 0.20 -10.25
N TYR A 43 5.55 -0.73 -9.41
CA TYR A 43 4.72 -0.45 -8.24
C TYR A 43 5.42 -0.93 -6.97
N ARG A 44 5.47 -0.07 -5.94
CA ARG A 44 6.22 -0.37 -4.71
C ARG A 44 5.64 0.32 -3.48
N TRP A 45 5.96 -0.19 -2.29
CA TRP A 45 5.71 0.44 -0.98
C TRP A 45 6.60 -0.15 0.11
N ASN A 46 6.73 0.57 1.23
CA ASN A 46 7.48 0.10 2.40
C ASN A 46 6.69 -0.92 3.20
N MET A 47 7.37 -1.99 3.66
CA MET A 47 6.81 -2.99 4.57
C MET A 47 7.46 -2.97 5.96
N GLY A 48 8.41 -2.08 6.17
CA GLY A 48 9.12 -1.96 7.44
C GLY A 48 10.50 -1.35 7.26
N PRO A 49 11.33 -1.35 8.32
CA PRO A 49 12.62 -0.67 8.30
C PRO A 49 13.64 -1.33 7.38
N ASN A 50 13.43 -2.59 6.99
CA ASN A 50 14.36 -3.36 6.17
C ASN A 50 13.67 -4.19 5.09
N GLU A 51 12.44 -3.85 4.74
CA GLU A 51 11.65 -4.62 3.78
C GLU A 51 10.82 -3.67 2.93
N GLU A 52 10.81 -3.91 1.64
CA GLU A 52 10.04 -3.17 0.65
C GLU A 52 9.35 -4.15 -0.29
N PHE A 53 8.15 -3.80 -0.70
CA PHE A 53 7.43 -4.49 -1.77
C PHE A 53 7.79 -3.90 -3.12
N TRP A 54 7.94 -4.78 -4.12
CA TRP A 54 8.16 -4.44 -5.51
C TRP A 54 7.32 -5.32 -6.43
N ALA A 55 6.73 -4.70 -7.45
CA ALA A 55 6.19 -5.36 -8.63
C ALA A 55 6.75 -4.63 -9.86
N ARG A 56 7.41 -5.36 -10.74
CA ARG A 56 8.11 -4.83 -11.92
C ARG A 56 7.47 -5.38 -13.18
N GLY A 57 6.91 -4.48 -13.98
CA GLY A 57 6.14 -4.84 -15.16
C GLY A 57 4.67 -5.13 -14.85
N LEU A 58 3.86 -5.02 -15.87
CA LEU A 58 2.40 -5.14 -15.78
C LEU A 58 1.96 -6.50 -15.23
N ASP A 59 2.64 -7.58 -15.60
CA ASP A 59 2.29 -8.94 -15.15
C ASP A 59 2.46 -9.08 -13.63
N GLU A 60 3.61 -8.66 -13.06
CA GLU A 60 3.80 -8.69 -11.61
C GLU A 60 2.84 -7.73 -10.88
N ILE A 61 2.54 -6.56 -11.47
CA ILE A 61 1.56 -5.63 -10.90
C ILE A 61 0.20 -6.31 -10.80
N ARG A 62 -0.27 -6.96 -11.86
CA ARG A 62 -1.56 -7.65 -11.87
C ARG A 62 -1.59 -8.85 -10.94
N GLU A 63 -0.58 -9.71 -11.01
CA GLU A 63 -0.56 -10.97 -10.28
C GLU A 63 -0.26 -10.77 -8.79
N ILE A 64 0.74 -9.93 -8.48
CA ILE A 64 1.26 -9.80 -7.12
C ILE A 64 0.67 -8.58 -6.41
N ALA A 65 0.82 -7.36 -6.96
CA ALA A 65 0.38 -6.15 -6.27
C ALA A 65 -1.15 -6.07 -6.17
N LEU A 66 -1.84 -6.20 -7.30
CA LEU A 66 -3.30 -6.07 -7.39
C LEU A 66 -4.03 -7.41 -7.17
N GLY A 67 -3.33 -8.53 -7.39
CA GLY A 67 -3.84 -9.88 -7.15
C GLY A 67 -3.54 -10.35 -5.72
N TYR A 68 -2.34 -10.91 -5.48
CA TYR A 68 -1.98 -11.54 -4.21
C TYR A 68 -2.09 -10.58 -3.01
N GLN A 69 -1.59 -9.35 -3.13
CA GLN A 69 -1.62 -8.41 -2.00
C GLN A 69 -3.03 -7.96 -1.65
N MET A 70 -3.93 -7.87 -2.62
CA MET A 70 -5.32 -7.47 -2.39
C MET A 70 -6.23 -8.62 -1.92
N LYS A 71 -5.78 -9.89 -1.99
CA LYS A 71 -6.55 -11.01 -1.43
C LYS A 71 -6.79 -10.83 0.07
N GLY A 72 -8.05 -10.92 0.47
CA GLY A 72 -8.50 -10.68 1.83
C GLY A 72 -8.94 -9.25 2.11
N PHE A 73 -8.82 -8.37 1.12
CA PHE A 73 -9.26 -6.98 1.16
C PHE A 73 -10.38 -6.67 0.15
N GLU A 74 -11.07 -7.69 -0.37
CA GLU A 74 -12.05 -7.57 -1.44
C GLU A 74 -13.21 -6.62 -1.10
N ASN A 75 -13.56 -6.51 0.16
CA ASN A 75 -14.66 -5.64 0.64
C ASN A 75 -14.15 -4.37 1.36
N TRP A 76 -12.86 -4.06 1.24
CA TRP A 76 -12.31 -2.84 1.82
C TRP A 76 -12.51 -1.66 0.87
N HIS A 77 -12.54 -0.43 1.44
CA HIS A 77 -12.73 0.81 0.69
C HIS A 77 -11.53 1.73 0.86
N TYR A 78 -11.17 2.38 -0.24
CA TYR A 78 -10.01 3.28 -0.31
C TYR A 78 -10.41 4.66 -0.89
N PRO A 79 -11.34 5.40 -0.22
CA PRO A 79 -11.78 6.69 -0.72
C PRO A 79 -10.63 7.70 -0.74
N TYR A 80 -10.40 8.32 -1.88
CA TYR A 80 -9.47 9.43 -2.03
C TYR A 80 -10.09 10.71 -1.49
N GLU A 81 -9.33 11.47 -0.68
CA GLU A 81 -9.77 12.72 -0.06
C GLU A 81 -9.12 13.95 -0.71
N THR A 82 -7.88 13.83 -1.14
CA THR A 82 -7.10 14.94 -1.72
C THR A 82 -6.21 14.43 -2.83
N ILE A 83 -6.16 15.19 -3.92
CA ILE A 83 -5.31 14.91 -5.08
C ILE A 83 -4.48 16.14 -5.38
N LEU A 84 -3.17 15.98 -5.48
CA LEU A 84 -2.20 17.00 -5.86
C LEU A 84 -1.57 16.64 -7.19
N ILE A 85 -1.59 17.57 -8.14
CA ILE A 85 -1.07 17.37 -9.50
C ILE A 85 0.11 18.33 -9.73
N ASP A 86 1.23 17.76 -10.17
CA ASP A 86 2.40 18.49 -10.69
C ASP A 86 2.53 18.22 -12.19
N GLU A 87 1.90 19.08 -12.99
CA GLU A 87 1.96 19.00 -14.46
C GLU A 87 3.36 19.22 -15.02
N LYS A 88 4.26 19.89 -14.28
CA LYS A 88 5.65 20.14 -14.74
C LYS A 88 6.46 18.84 -14.77
N GLN A 89 6.20 17.96 -13.83
CA GLN A 89 6.88 16.67 -13.72
C GLN A 89 6.02 15.48 -14.17
N GLY A 90 4.76 15.71 -14.52
CA GLY A 90 3.81 14.62 -14.84
C GLY A 90 3.59 13.70 -13.65
N GLN A 91 3.45 14.26 -12.44
CA GLN A 91 3.31 13.50 -11.21
C GLN A 91 1.99 13.83 -10.52
N VAL A 92 1.44 12.82 -9.86
CA VAL A 92 0.22 12.97 -9.06
C VAL A 92 0.42 12.30 -7.71
N VAL A 93 -0.05 12.95 -6.64
CA VAL A 93 -0.14 12.35 -5.31
C VAL A 93 -1.60 12.36 -4.88
N GLY A 94 -2.15 11.20 -4.58
CA GLY A 94 -3.48 11.06 -4.03
C GLY A 94 -3.41 10.55 -2.60
N PHE A 95 -4.15 11.19 -1.68
CA PHE A 95 -4.30 10.75 -0.29
C PHE A 95 -5.63 10.03 -0.14
N TRP A 96 -5.61 8.85 0.50
CA TRP A 96 -6.77 8.00 0.68
C TRP A 96 -6.85 7.44 2.10
N ARG A 97 -8.06 7.10 2.50
CA ARG A 97 -8.35 6.36 3.72
C ARG A 97 -8.38 4.87 3.42
N GLN A 98 -8.18 4.04 4.45
CA GLN A 98 -8.31 2.59 4.34
C GLN A 98 -9.35 2.10 5.35
N LEU A 99 -10.51 1.69 4.86
CA LEU A 99 -11.68 1.34 5.64
C LEU A 99 -11.96 -0.16 5.51
N ALA A 100 -12.05 -0.86 6.65
CA ALA A 100 -12.54 -2.22 6.69
C ALA A 100 -14.09 -2.24 6.54
N PRO A 101 -14.68 -3.36 6.07
CA PRO A 101 -16.13 -3.48 5.86
C PRO A 101 -16.93 -3.70 7.14
N TYR A 102 -16.46 -3.21 8.27
CA TYR A 102 -17.05 -3.42 9.60
C TYR A 102 -17.08 -2.12 10.39
N SER A 103 -17.97 -2.04 11.39
CA SER A 103 -18.03 -0.97 12.36
C SER A 103 -17.85 -1.51 13.77
N ARG A 104 -17.26 -0.68 14.64
CA ARG A 104 -17.15 -0.94 16.08
C ARG A 104 -18.54 -0.91 16.74
N PRO A 105 -18.67 -1.41 17.96
CA PRO A 105 -19.96 -1.41 18.68
C PRO A 105 -20.56 -0.01 18.89
N ASP A 106 -19.73 1.04 18.87
CA ASP A 106 -20.16 2.43 18.97
C ASP A 106 -20.57 3.06 17.62
N GLY A 107 -20.53 2.26 16.53
CA GLY A 107 -20.87 2.69 15.16
C GLY A 107 -19.73 3.33 14.39
N THR A 108 -18.55 3.54 15.00
CA THR A 108 -17.39 4.06 14.26
C THR A 108 -16.80 3.01 13.32
N PRO A 109 -16.34 3.40 12.12
CA PRO A 109 -15.74 2.44 11.18
C PRO A 109 -14.40 1.91 11.70
N TYR A 110 -14.07 0.66 11.37
CA TYR A 110 -12.71 0.17 11.49
C TYR A 110 -11.89 0.75 10.36
N GLU A 111 -11.01 1.66 10.69
CA GLU A 111 -10.19 2.42 9.76
C GLU A 111 -8.73 2.47 10.22
N VAL A 112 -7.79 2.41 9.26
CA VAL A 112 -6.38 2.65 9.55
C VAL A 112 -6.20 4.12 9.92
N ALA A 113 -5.71 4.39 11.13
CA ALA A 113 -5.42 5.74 11.56
C ALA A 113 -4.25 6.34 10.77
N GLY A 114 -4.30 7.65 10.57
CA GLY A 114 -3.29 8.38 9.82
C GLY A 114 -3.62 8.48 8.33
N VAL A 115 -2.60 8.78 7.54
CA VAL A 115 -2.74 9.06 6.12
C VAL A 115 -2.13 7.94 5.30
N GLY A 116 -2.91 7.38 4.37
CA GLY A 116 -2.43 6.59 3.24
C GLY A 116 -2.35 7.46 1.99
N GLY A 117 -1.49 7.10 1.04
CA GLY A 117 -1.40 7.81 -0.22
C GLY A 117 -0.67 7.02 -1.28
N SER A 118 -0.89 7.42 -2.52
CA SER A 118 -0.21 6.91 -3.70
C SER A 118 0.45 8.05 -4.44
N TRP A 119 1.72 7.89 -4.75
CA TRP A 119 2.46 8.79 -5.61
C TRP A 119 2.68 8.12 -6.96
N PHE A 120 2.24 8.80 -8.01
CA PHE A 120 2.25 8.30 -9.38
C PHE A 120 3.17 9.11 -10.28
N LYS A 121 3.74 8.44 -11.32
CA LYS A 121 4.35 9.09 -12.47
C LYS A 121 3.57 8.72 -13.72
N TYR A 122 3.10 9.73 -14.40
CA TYR A 122 2.32 9.59 -15.62
C TYR A 122 3.24 9.32 -16.82
N ALA A 123 2.76 8.51 -17.77
CA ALA A 123 3.51 8.12 -18.97
C ALA A 123 2.86 8.60 -20.27
N GLY A 124 1.71 9.26 -20.21
CA GLY A 124 0.83 9.50 -21.35
C GLY A 124 -0.18 8.35 -21.55
N ASP A 125 -1.07 8.51 -22.50
CA ASP A 125 -2.07 7.51 -22.92
C ASP A 125 -2.90 6.95 -21.74
N PHE A 126 -3.17 7.77 -20.73
CA PHE A 126 -3.88 7.41 -19.51
C PHE A 126 -3.29 6.21 -18.77
N LYS A 127 -1.93 6.19 -18.66
CA LYS A 127 -1.18 5.14 -17.98
C LYS A 127 -0.14 5.69 -17.00
N TRP A 128 0.02 4.96 -15.89
CA TRP A 128 1.10 5.15 -14.93
C TRP A 128 2.33 4.34 -15.33
N SER A 129 3.50 4.96 -15.33
CA SER A 129 4.79 4.24 -15.45
C SER A 129 5.37 3.86 -14.10
N TRP A 130 4.88 4.47 -13.04
CA TRP A 130 5.39 4.23 -11.70
C TRP A 130 4.36 4.61 -10.65
N GLN A 131 4.28 3.80 -9.58
CA GLN A 131 3.50 4.08 -8.38
C GLN A 131 4.29 3.72 -7.13
N ARG A 132 4.17 4.55 -6.11
CA ARG A 132 4.62 4.25 -4.76
C ARG A 132 3.51 4.56 -3.77
N ASP A 133 3.09 3.56 -3.03
CA ASP A 133 2.21 3.78 -1.90
C ASP A 133 3.02 4.06 -0.63
N PHE A 134 2.42 4.84 0.24
CA PHE A 134 2.91 5.12 1.57
C PHE A 134 1.74 5.09 2.55
N PHE A 135 1.96 4.49 3.69
CA PHE A 135 0.98 4.36 4.77
C PHE A 135 1.71 4.06 6.08
N ASP A 136 1.03 4.31 7.21
CA ASP A 136 1.57 3.99 8.53
C ASP A 136 1.37 2.51 8.83
N LEU A 137 2.43 1.74 8.65
CA LEU A 137 2.41 0.29 8.86
C LEU A 137 2.12 -0.09 10.33
N ALA A 138 2.48 0.75 11.30
CA ALA A 138 2.18 0.49 12.70
C ALA A 138 0.67 0.59 12.94
N ASN A 139 0.02 1.61 12.36
CA ASN A 139 -1.43 1.78 12.45
C ASN A 139 -2.19 0.67 11.69
N VAL A 140 -1.70 0.24 10.52
CA VAL A 140 -2.26 -0.92 9.80
C VAL A 140 -2.20 -2.17 10.68
N LYS A 141 -1.07 -2.46 11.30
CA LYS A 141 -0.93 -3.63 12.21
C LYS A 141 -1.83 -3.51 13.43
N SER A 142 -1.94 -2.32 14.02
CA SER A 142 -2.82 -2.07 15.17
C SER A 142 -4.27 -2.39 14.81
N LEU A 143 -4.75 -1.90 13.66
CA LEU A 143 -6.10 -2.21 13.18
C LEU A 143 -6.31 -3.72 12.95
N PHE A 144 -5.32 -4.41 12.37
CA PHE A 144 -5.44 -5.85 12.15
C PHE A 144 -5.52 -6.64 13.47
N PHE A 145 -4.82 -6.23 14.51
CA PHE A 145 -4.97 -6.84 15.84
C PHE A 145 -6.34 -6.55 16.45
N GLU A 146 -6.87 -5.34 16.27
CA GLU A 146 -8.22 -4.98 16.72
C GLU A 146 -9.28 -5.84 15.98
N LEU A 147 -9.19 -5.95 14.66
CA LEU A 147 -10.07 -6.79 13.85
C LEU A 147 -9.97 -8.28 14.22
N ALA A 148 -8.76 -8.76 14.56
CA ALA A 148 -8.57 -10.14 15.02
C ALA A 148 -9.27 -10.37 16.36
N GLY A 149 -9.15 -9.43 17.30
CA GLY A 149 -9.84 -9.49 18.61
C GLY A 149 -11.35 -9.44 18.47
N ALA A 150 -11.87 -8.70 17.51
CA ALA A 150 -13.31 -8.62 17.20
C ALA A 150 -13.84 -9.79 16.34
N GLY A 151 -12.96 -10.70 15.89
CA GLY A 151 -13.35 -11.83 15.04
C GLY A 151 -13.60 -11.47 13.57
N HIS A 152 -13.18 -10.28 13.13
CA HIS A 152 -13.42 -9.76 11.77
C HIS A 152 -12.23 -9.95 10.83
N LEU A 153 -11.06 -10.37 11.32
CA LEU A 153 -9.91 -10.62 10.46
C LEU A 153 -10.08 -11.94 9.70
N ASN A 154 -10.14 -11.86 8.37
CA ASN A 154 -10.33 -13.06 7.54
C ASN A 154 -9.08 -13.97 7.53
N ALA A 155 -9.29 -15.22 7.08
CA ALA A 155 -8.24 -16.25 7.11
C ALA A 155 -7.02 -15.89 6.26
N THR A 156 -7.22 -15.27 5.09
CA THR A 156 -6.14 -14.88 4.17
C THR A 156 -5.24 -13.81 4.77
N VAL A 157 -5.82 -12.76 5.36
CA VAL A 157 -5.01 -11.70 6.02
C VAL A 157 -4.30 -12.26 7.25
N ARG A 158 -4.95 -13.15 8.01
CA ARG A 158 -4.33 -13.83 9.16
C ARG A 158 -3.12 -14.67 8.74
N GLU A 159 -3.21 -15.40 7.62
CA GLU A 159 -2.11 -16.20 7.07
C GLU A 159 -0.93 -15.30 6.64
N LYS A 160 -1.21 -14.18 5.97
CA LYS A 160 -0.18 -13.19 5.60
C LYS A 160 0.53 -12.64 6.84
N MET A 161 -0.21 -12.25 7.87
CA MET A 161 0.35 -11.79 9.14
C MET A 161 1.20 -12.86 9.81
N HIS A 162 0.76 -14.12 9.82
CA HIS A 162 1.54 -15.23 10.35
C HIS A 162 2.84 -15.44 9.57
N THR A 163 2.78 -15.44 8.23
CA THR A 163 3.95 -15.56 7.35
C THR A 163 4.98 -14.47 7.67
N GLN A 164 4.53 -13.23 7.81
CA GLN A 164 5.38 -12.10 8.15
C GLN A 164 5.95 -12.22 9.58
N ALA A 165 5.15 -12.65 10.56
CA ALA A 165 5.60 -12.86 11.93
C ALA A 165 6.68 -13.96 12.05
N MET A 166 6.64 -14.95 11.14
CA MET A 166 7.69 -16.00 11.03
C MET A 166 8.94 -15.52 10.29
N GLY A 167 9.02 -14.24 9.92
CA GLY A 167 10.17 -13.67 9.20
C GLY A 167 10.31 -14.13 7.75
N LYS A 168 9.26 -14.71 7.16
CA LYS A 168 9.25 -15.14 5.77
C LYS A 168 8.84 -13.99 4.87
N LEU A 169 9.53 -13.85 3.74
CA LEU A 169 9.15 -12.90 2.70
C LEU A 169 7.90 -13.40 1.96
N MET A 170 6.98 -12.48 1.69
CA MET A 170 5.85 -12.72 0.82
C MET A 170 6.22 -12.43 -0.65
N PRO A 171 5.40 -12.88 -1.63
CA PRO A 171 5.60 -12.52 -3.04
C PRO A 171 5.77 -11.02 -3.24
N GLY A 172 6.79 -10.62 -4.00
CA GLY A 172 7.13 -9.21 -4.26
C GLY A 172 7.90 -8.51 -3.14
N HIS A 173 8.11 -9.14 -1.98
CA HIS A 173 8.83 -8.53 -0.87
C HIS A 173 10.34 -8.79 -0.97
N GLU A 174 11.12 -7.75 -0.77
CA GLU A 174 12.59 -7.78 -0.83
C GLU A 174 13.18 -7.13 0.43
N LYS A 175 14.31 -7.66 0.89
CA LYS A 175 15.10 -7.02 1.95
C LYS A 175 15.94 -5.90 1.35
N LEU A 176 15.93 -4.73 2.02
CA LEU A 176 16.71 -3.56 1.60
C LEU A 176 18.19 -3.68 1.97
N ARG A 177 18.51 -4.49 2.96
CA ARG A 177 19.87 -4.72 3.46
C ARG A 177 19.94 -6.06 4.15
N ASP A 178 21.17 -6.54 4.36
CA ASP A 178 21.41 -7.74 5.12
C ASP A 178 20.92 -7.63 6.56
N GLU A 179 20.57 -8.76 7.15
CA GLU A 179 20.22 -8.84 8.56
C GLU A 179 21.40 -8.39 9.42
N PRO A 180 21.15 -7.62 10.48
CA PRO A 180 22.21 -7.27 11.41
C PRO A 180 22.89 -8.51 11.98
N THR A 181 24.20 -8.48 12.04
CA THR A 181 25.00 -9.52 12.67
C THR A 181 24.60 -9.71 14.14
N ARG A 182 24.94 -10.85 14.73
CA ARG A 182 24.68 -11.10 16.15
C ARG A 182 25.28 -10.00 17.05
N ILE A 183 26.45 -9.49 16.71
CA ILE A 183 27.12 -8.43 17.45
C ILE A 183 26.33 -7.11 17.35
N GLU A 184 25.87 -6.75 16.15
CA GLU A 184 25.05 -5.55 15.95
C GLU A 184 23.71 -5.65 16.68
N LYS A 185 23.05 -6.83 16.66
CA LYS A 185 21.82 -7.06 17.44
C LYS A 185 22.04 -6.83 18.92
N ILE A 186 23.17 -7.33 19.49
CA ILE A 186 23.53 -7.09 20.89
C ILE A 186 23.78 -5.59 21.16
N LYS A 187 24.56 -4.92 20.31
CA LYS A 187 24.82 -3.47 20.44
C LYS A 187 23.52 -2.67 20.41
N ASN A 188 22.62 -2.97 19.49
CA ASN A 188 21.32 -2.30 19.37
C ASN A 188 20.46 -2.53 20.62
N SER A 189 20.42 -3.75 21.15
CA SER A 189 19.68 -4.06 22.39
C SER A 189 20.24 -3.31 23.59
N LEU A 190 21.57 -3.20 23.71
CA LEU A 190 22.23 -2.43 24.77
C LEU A 190 21.94 -0.92 24.63
N ALA A 191 21.92 -0.40 23.40
CA ALA A 191 21.56 1.00 23.15
C ALA A 191 20.12 1.30 23.56
N ILE A 192 19.16 0.43 23.21
CA ILE A 192 17.76 0.53 23.64
C ILE A 192 17.63 0.50 25.16
N ALA A 193 18.30 -0.46 25.83
CA ALA A 193 18.30 -0.56 27.27
C ALA A 193 18.88 0.72 27.93
N LYS A 194 19.95 1.28 27.37
CA LYS A 194 20.54 2.53 27.85
C LYS A 194 19.59 3.71 27.72
N ILE A 195 18.89 3.84 26.60
CA ILE A 195 17.88 4.88 26.39
C ILE A 195 16.73 4.72 27.39
N ALA A 196 16.25 3.50 27.62
CA ALA A 196 15.16 3.22 28.56
C ALA A 196 15.51 3.54 30.02
N LEU A 197 16.81 3.41 30.39
CA LEU A 197 17.26 3.59 31.78
C LEU A 197 17.80 4.99 32.07
N PHE A 198 18.33 5.70 31.08
CA PHE A 198 19.10 6.94 31.27
C PHE A 198 18.74 8.07 30.28
N GLY A 199 17.87 7.81 29.27
CA GLY A 199 17.35 8.80 28.31
C GLY A 199 16.16 9.52 28.83
#